data_6a9fad3dcb386d1bbdf1b8a075e6f96c
#
_entry.id   6a9fad3dcb386d1bbdf1b8a075e6f96c
#
_cell.length_a   1.000
_cell.length_b   1.000
_cell.length_c   1.000
_cell.angle_alpha   90.00
_cell.angle_beta   90.00
_cell.angle_gamma   90.00
#
_symmetry.space_group_name_H-M   'P 1'
#
loop_
_entity.id
_entity.type
_entity.pdbx_description
1 polymer ?
#
loop_
_entity_poly.entity_id
_entity_poly.type
_entity_poly.pdbx_seq_one_letter_code
_entity_poly.pdbx_strand_id
1 'polypeptide(L)' 'MVRMNKLQMRRKEKGLSQSQLADASGVNVRMIQYYEQGAKDIRKAQVETVFKLAHALGCLIEDII' A
#
# COMPACT_ATOMS: atom_id res chain seq x y z
N MET A 1 -1.60 -15.30 -14.96
CA MET A 1 -2.48 -14.97 -13.81
C MET A 1 -1.84 -13.87 -12.99
N VAL A 2 -2.57 -12.79 -12.78
CA VAL A 2 -2.05 -11.67 -12.00
C VAL A 2 -2.34 -11.93 -10.52
N ARG A 3 -1.28 -11.95 -9.71
CA ARG A 3 -1.45 -12.08 -8.26
C ARG A 3 -1.62 -10.71 -7.63
N MET A 4 -2.54 -10.61 -6.68
CA MET A 4 -2.58 -9.45 -5.82
C MET A 4 -1.32 -9.40 -4.99
N ASN A 5 -0.68 -8.22 -4.91
CA ASN A 5 0.43 -8.08 -4.00
C ASN A 5 -0.06 -7.86 -2.57
N LYS A 6 0.87 -7.88 -1.63
CA LYS A 6 0.53 -7.78 -0.20
C LYS A 6 -0.16 -6.48 0.14
N LEU A 7 0.28 -5.36 -0.45
CA LEU A 7 -0.34 -4.05 -0.20
C LEU A 7 -1.81 -4.06 -0.61
N GLN A 8 -2.09 -4.54 -1.81
CA GLN A 8 -3.45 -4.60 -2.31
C GLN A 8 -4.31 -5.52 -1.46
N MET A 9 -3.77 -6.66 -1.06
CA MET A 9 -4.49 -7.62 -0.22
C MET A 9 -4.88 -6.99 1.12
N ARG A 10 -3.95 -6.33 1.79
CA ARG A 10 -4.24 -5.70 3.08
C ARG A 10 -5.26 -4.58 2.93
N ARG A 11 -5.15 -3.79 1.85
CA ARG A 11 -6.10 -2.72 1.58
C ARG A 11 -7.52 -3.28 1.43
N LYS A 12 -7.67 -4.33 0.65
CA LYS A 12 -8.98 -4.94 0.42
C LYS A 12 -9.55 -5.60 1.66
N GLU A 13 -8.70 -6.24 2.46
CA GLU A 13 -9.12 -6.79 3.75
C GLU A 13 -9.69 -5.72 4.67
N LYS A 14 -9.13 -4.51 4.60
CA LYS A 14 -9.58 -3.37 5.39
C LYS A 14 -10.83 -2.72 4.79
N GLY A 15 -11.25 -3.13 3.60
CA GLY A 15 -12.41 -2.57 2.92
C GLY A 15 -12.19 -1.18 2.36
N LEU A 16 -10.94 -0.81 2.08
CA LEU A 16 -10.60 0.52 1.58
C LEU A 16 -10.40 0.53 0.08
N SER A 17 -10.86 1.60 -0.58
CA SER A 17 -10.46 1.89 -1.95
C SER A 17 -9.04 2.46 -1.95
N GLN A 18 -8.43 2.55 -3.13
CA GLN A 18 -7.12 3.19 -3.25
C GLN A 18 -7.15 4.65 -2.78
N SER A 19 -8.21 5.38 -3.14
CA SER A 19 -8.39 6.77 -2.70
C SER A 19 -8.54 6.87 -1.19
N GLN A 20 -9.29 5.96 -0.60
CA GLN A 20 -9.48 5.94 0.86
C GLN A 20 -8.17 5.65 1.58
N LEU A 21 -7.37 4.73 1.05
CA LEU A 21 -6.05 4.46 1.63
C LEU A 21 -5.13 5.67 1.49
N ALA A 22 -5.19 6.36 0.35
CA ALA A 22 -4.41 7.58 0.15
C ALA A 22 -4.77 8.64 1.20
N ASP A 23 -6.06 8.83 1.44
CA ASP A 23 -6.53 9.79 2.43
C ASP A 23 -6.08 9.40 3.84
N ALA A 24 -6.20 8.12 4.18
CA ALA A 24 -5.87 7.63 5.52
C ALA A 24 -4.36 7.65 5.78
N SER A 25 -3.55 7.41 4.76
CA SER A 25 -2.09 7.30 4.91
C SER A 25 -1.36 8.60 4.64
N GLY A 26 -1.97 9.52 3.90
CA GLY A 26 -1.28 10.71 3.41
C GLY A 26 -0.33 10.42 2.25
N VAL A 27 -0.39 9.23 1.67
CA VAL A 27 0.40 8.85 0.50
C VAL A 27 -0.42 9.10 -0.75
N ASN A 28 0.22 9.67 -1.78
CA ASN A 28 -0.43 9.99 -3.04
C ASN A 28 -1.06 8.71 -3.65
N VAL A 29 -2.32 8.83 -4.12
CA VAL A 29 -3.05 7.70 -4.67
C VAL A 29 -2.33 7.09 -5.88
N ARG A 30 -1.67 7.91 -6.69
CA ARG A 30 -0.95 7.42 -7.86
C ARG A 30 0.23 6.53 -7.46
N MET A 31 0.89 6.86 -6.37
CA MET A 31 1.97 6.02 -5.84
C MET A 31 1.44 4.68 -5.36
N ILE A 32 0.28 4.69 -4.69
CA ILE A 32 -0.38 3.44 -4.27
C ILE A 32 -0.69 2.58 -5.49
N GLN A 33 -1.20 3.18 -6.57
CA GLN A 33 -1.49 2.47 -7.80
C GLN A 33 -0.23 1.83 -8.39
N TYR A 34 0.88 2.57 -8.43
CA TYR A 34 2.14 2.06 -8.95
C TYR A 34 2.63 0.86 -8.13
N TYR A 35 2.55 0.94 -6.81
CA TYR A 35 2.98 -0.17 -5.95
C TYR A 35 2.08 -1.40 -6.15
N GLU A 36 0.77 -1.20 -6.24
CA GLU A 36 -0.16 -2.31 -6.43
C GLU A 36 -0.04 -2.96 -7.80
N GLN A 37 0.28 -2.18 -8.82
CA GLN A 37 0.48 -2.68 -10.19
C GLN A 37 1.85 -3.31 -10.41
N GLY A 38 2.76 -3.13 -9.45
CA GLY A 38 4.12 -3.58 -9.61
C GLY A 38 4.98 -2.67 -10.49
N ALA A 39 4.47 -1.48 -10.86
CA ALA A 39 5.24 -0.51 -11.62
C ALA A 39 6.39 0.07 -10.80
N LYS A 40 6.24 0.11 -9.48
CA LYS A 40 7.30 0.48 -8.55
C LYS A 40 7.38 -0.57 -7.46
N ASP A 41 8.61 -0.89 -7.05
CA ASP A 41 8.85 -1.88 -5.99
C ASP A 41 8.73 -1.19 -4.62
N ILE A 42 7.71 -1.58 -3.86
CA ILE A 42 7.47 -1.00 -2.53
C ILE A 42 8.64 -1.22 -1.58
N ARG A 43 9.42 -2.30 -1.79
CA ARG A 43 10.59 -2.58 -0.94
C ARG A 43 11.72 -1.58 -1.14
N LYS A 44 11.69 -0.84 -2.26
CA LYS A 44 12.65 0.22 -2.57
C LYS A 44 12.14 1.60 -2.20
N ALA A 45 10.90 1.68 -1.69
CA ALA A 45 10.32 2.94 -1.28
C ALA A 45 10.99 3.45 -0.01
N GLN A 46 10.86 4.75 0.24
CA GLN A 46 11.33 5.33 1.49
C GLN A 46 10.59 4.69 2.66
N VAL A 47 11.30 4.46 3.74
CA VAL A 47 10.74 3.84 4.95
C VAL A 47 9.53 4.62 5.46
N GLU A 48 9.58 5.94 5.37
CA GLU A 48 8.46 6.79 5.80
C GLU A 48 7.19 6.48 5.01
N THR A 49 7.30 6.30 3.69
CA THR A 49 6.15 5.98 2.84
C THR A 49 5.56 4.63 3.22
N VAL A 50 6.42 3.62 3.38
CA VAL A 50 5.98 2.27 3.74
C VAL A 50 5.34 2.28 5.12
N PHE A 51 5.93 3.00 6.06
CA PHE A 51 5.39 3.11 7.43
C PHE A 51 4.00 3.73 7.42
N LYS A 52 3.81 4.82 6.67
CA LYS A 52 2.50 5.48 6.58
C LYS A 52 1.42 4.53 6.05
N LEU A 53 1.76 3.76 5.02
CA LEU A 53 0.83 2.78 4.45
C LEU A 53 0.50 1.68 5.46
N ALA A 54 1.51 1.11 6.09
CA ALA A 54 1.31 0.05 7.08
C ALA A 54 0.49 0.55 8.27
N HIS A 55 0.78 1.75 8.75
CA HIS A 55 0.05 2.35 9.87
C HIS A 55 -1.43 2.55 9.52
N ALA A 56 -1.71 3.07 8.32
CA ALA A 56 -3.09 3.27 7.87
C ALA A 56 -3.85 1.95 7.75
N LEU A 57 -3.14 0.87 7.43
CA LEU A 57 -3.73 -0.46 7.30
C LEU A 57 -3.75 -1.23 8.61
N GLY A 58 -3.16 -0.68 9.67
CA GLY A 58 -3.12 -1.34 10.98
C GLY A 58 -2.29 -2.60 10.98
N CYS A 59 -1.23 -2.65 10.19
CA CYS A 59 -0.37 -3.83 10.08
C CYS A 59 1.10 -3.43 10.16
N LEU A 60 1.98 -4.43 10.11
CA LEU A 60 3.42 -4.22 10.13
C LEU A 60 3.94 -3.93 8.72
N ILE A 61 5.09 -3.27 8.64
CA ILE A 61 5.74 -2.98 7.36
C ILE A 61 5.95 -4.28 6.56
N GLU A 62 6.42 -5.33 7.21
CA GLU A 62 6.67 -6.62 6.55
C GLU A 62 5.40 -7.27 6.02
N ASP A 63 4.23 -6.81 6.44
CA ASP A 63 2.96 -7.36 5.94
C ASP A 63 2.57 -6.79 4.57
N ILE A 64 3.23 -5.72 4.13
CA ILE A 64 2.91 -5.08 2.84
C ILE A 64 4.10 -5.08 1.87
N ILE A 65 5.24 -5.51 2.30
CA ILE A 65 6.41 -5.63 1.43
C ILE A 65 6.69 -7.10 1.11
#